data_9ea9ae86ae57ad6fdbe38e6876b8d6b4
#
_entry.id   9ea9ae86ae57ad6fdbe38e6876b8d6b4
#
_cell.length_a   1.000
_cell.length_b   1.000
_cell.length_c   1.000
_cell.angle_alpha   90.00
_cell.angle_beta   90.00
_cell.angle_gamma   90.00
#
_symmetry.space_group_name_H-M   'P 1'
#
loop_
_entity.id
_entity.type
_entity.pdbx_description
1 polymer ?
#
loop_
_entity_poly.entity_id
_entity_poly.type
_entity_poly.pdbx_seq_one_letter_code
_entity_poly.pdbx_strand_id
1 'polypeptide(L)'
;MIEKIHNWEKAVVTLLNLDGWNLTHTGKGNESWDATGTTPKGQECVIEMKFRNKYYDTKILEKFKHDKLIETGKVALYLVNDPKGNYMFWLNNLEGLKTKNIYC
;
A
#
# COMPACT_ATOMS: atom_id res chain seq x y z
N MET A 1 3.87 19.83 0.25
CA MET A 1 2.85 18.76 0.12
C MET A 1 3.47 17.38 -0.10
N ILE A 2 4.30 17.22 -1.14
CA ILE A 2 4.97 15.95 -1.43
C ILE A 2 5.84 15.49 -0.27
N GLU A 3 6.58 16.42 0.31
CA GLU A 3 7.45 16.13 1.46
C GLU A 3 6.65 15.62 2.64
N LYS A 4 5.48 16.19 2.90
CA LYS A 4 4.60 15.75 3.98
C LYS A 4 4.09 14.32 3.74
N ILE A 5 3.75 14.00 2.50
CA ILE A 5 3.29 12.68 2.12
C ILE A 5 4.41 11.65 2.32
N HIS A 6 5.62 11.97 1.86
CA HIS A 6 6.77 11.08 2.04
C HIS A 6 7.09 10.87 3.52
N ASN A 7 6.95 11.91 4.33
CA ASN A 7 7.18 11.78 5.77
C ASN A 7 6.14 10.86 6.41
N TRP A 8 4.88 10.95 5.98
CA TRP A 8 3.85 10.04 6.45
C TRP A 8 4.16 8.60 6.05
N GLU A 9 4.57 8.37 4.79
CA GLU A 9 4.92 7.04 4.31
C GLU A 9 6.05 6.44 5.12
N LYS A 10 7.09 7.22 5.41
CA LYS A 10 8.22 6.76 6.21
C LYS A 10 7.80 6.46 7.65
N ALA A 11 6.93 7.28 8.22
CA ALA A 11 6.43 7.05 9.56
C ALA A 11 5.63 5.73 9.62
N VAL A 12 4.81 5.46 8.62
CA VAL A 12 4.05 4.21 8.54
C VAL A 12 5.00 3.02 8.44
N VAL A 13 6.02 3.09 7.61
CA VAL A 13 7.02 2.04 7.50
C VAL A 13 7.68 1.78 8.85
N THR A 14 8.05 2.84 9.56
CA THR A 14 8.67 2.72 10.88
C THR A 14 7.73 2.02 11.86
N LEU A 15 6.46 2.41 11.89
CA LEU A 15 5.47 1.81 12.80
C LEU A 15 5.25 0.33 12.48
N LEU A 16 5.13 0.00 11.21
CA LEU A 16 4.96 -1.40 10.80
C LEU A 16 6.20 -2.23 11.18
N ASN A 17 7.39 -1.68 10.98
CA ASN A 17 8.63 -2.38 11.34
C ASN A 17 8.72 -2.64 12.83
N LEU A 18 8.18 -1.75 13.66
CA LEU A 18 8.10 -1.99 15.09
C LEU A 18 7.14 -3.13 15.43
N ASP A 19 6.21 -3.42 14.53
CA ASP A 19 5.19 -4.47 14.72
C ASP A 19 5.55 -5.76 13.97
N GLY A 20 6.82 -5.97 13.70
CA GLY A 20 7.30 -7.22 13.11
C GLY A 20 7.49 -7.22 11.60
N TRP A 21 7.14 -6.15 10.92
CA TRP A 21 7.42 -6.02 9.50
C TRP A 21 8.88 -5.63 9.29
N ASN A 22 9.39 -5.91 8.11
CA ASN A 22 10.74 -5.50 7.72
C ASN A 22 10.66 -4.85 6.36
N LEU A 23 10.35 -3.56 6.34
CA LEU A 23 10.04 -2.81 5.14
C LEU A 23 11.08 -1.72 4.88
N THR A 24 11.29 -1.42 3.60
CA THR A 24 12.10 -0.31 3.14
C THR A 24 11.22 0.61 2.30
N HIS A 25 11.27 1.91 2.58
CA HIS A 25 10.55 2.91 1.80
C HIS A 25 11.30 3.14 0.48
N THR A 26 10.58 3.02 -0.64
CA THR A 26 11.18 3.17 -1.96
C THR A 26 10.91 4.53 -2.61
N GLY A 27 9.88 5.17 -2.19
CA GLY A 27 9.32 6.48 -2.49
C GLY A 27 9.78 7.31 -3.68
N LYS A 28 11.04 7.28 -4.06
CA LYS A 28 11.57 8.10 -5.17
C LYS A 28 12.15 7.26 -6.30
N GLY A 29 11.95 5.95 -6.25
CA GLY A 29 12.47 5.07 -7.29
C GLY A 29 11.54 4.97 -8.48
N ASN A 30 11.92 4.11 -9.41
CA ASN A 30 11.09 3.82 -10.59
C ASN A 30 10.08 2.70 -10.30
N GLU A 31 10.04 2.23 -9.07
CA GLU A 31 9.13 1.17 -8.66
C GLU A 31 7.69 1.66 -8.68
N SER A 32 6.79 0.72 -8.93
CA SER A 32 5.35 1.00 -8.93
C SER A 32 4.73 0.94 -7.54
N TRP A 33 5.54 0.83 -6.51
CA TRP A 33 5.11 0.73 -5.12
C TRP A 33 5.95 1.64 -4.23
N ASP A 34 5.44 1.95 -3.04
CA ASP A 34 6.07 2.90 -2.12
C ASP A 34 6.93 2.23 -1.06
N ALA A 35 6.71 0.97 -0.79
CA ALA A 35 7.54 0.21 0.15
C ALA A 35 7.59 -1.25 -0.26
N THR A 36 8.68 -1.92 0.13
CA THR A 36 8.86 -3.34 -0.12
C THR A 36 9.64 -3.97 1.03
N GLY A 37 9.51 -5.27 1.19
CA GLY A 37 10.21 -6.00 2.24
C GLY A 37 9.50 -7.30 2.58
N THR A 38 9.35 -7.59 3.88
CA THR A 38 8.68 -8.79 4.33
C THR A 38 7.61 -8.49 5.37
N THR A 39 6.57 -9.32 5.38
CA THR A 39 5.52 -9.30 6.41
C THR A 39 6.05 -9.91 7.70
N PRO A 40 5.30 -9.83 8.82
CA PRO A 40 5.71 -10.48 10.06
C PRO A 40 5.90 -12.00 9.92
N LYS A 41 5.27 -12.61 8.93
CA LYS A 41 5.43 -14.06 8.67
C LYS A 41 6.59 -14.35 7.71
N GLY A 42 7.35 -13.34 7.33
CA GLY A 42 8.51 -13.53 6.44
C GLY A 42 8.17 -13.60 4.97
N GLN A 43 6.95 -13.29 4.56
CA GLN A 43 6.56 -13.28 3.16
C GLN A 43 7.00 -11.97 2.49
N GLU A 44 7.58 -12.07 1.30
CA GLU A 44 7.91 -10.88 0.54
C GLU A 44 6.65 -10.12 0.16
N CYS A 45 6.71 -8.79 0.28
CA CYS A 45 5.56 -7.95 -0.01
C CYS A 45 5.95 -6.65 -0.70
N VAL A 46 4.96 -6.07 -1.38
CA VAL A 46 5.04 -4.73 -1.97
C VAL A 46 3.81 -3.95 -1.50
N ILE A 47 4.00 -2.69 -1.20
CA ILE A 47 2.94 -1.85 -0.63
C ILE A 47 2.83 -0.56 -1.42
N GLU A 48 1.63 -0.29 -1.91
CA GLU A 48 1.28 1.01 -2.48
C GLU A 48 0.56 1.80 -1.38
N MET A 49 0.95 3.06 -1.20
CA MET A 49 0.40 3.91 -0.16
C MET A 49 -0.30 5.12 -0.78
N LYS A 50 -1.41 5.52 -0.19
CA LYS A 50 -2.17 6.68 -0.63
C LYS A 50 -2.59 7.51 0.58
N PHE A 51 -2.18 8.78 0.58
CA PHE A 51 -2.60 9.73 1.60
C PHE A 51 -3.69 10.62 0.99
N ARG A 52 -4.85 10.67 1.63
CA ARG A 52 -5.95 11.51 1.17
C ARG A 52 -6.36 12.47 2.27
N ASN A 53 -6.58 13.73 1.91
CA ASN A 53 -7.02 14.74 2.87
C ASN A 53 -8.54 14.88 2.95
N LYS A 54 -9.28 14.05 2.22
CA LYS A 54 -10.74 13.96 2.29
C LYS A 54 -11.15 12.51 2.48
N TYR A 55 -12.25 12.29 3.20
CA TYR A 55 -12.83 10.97 3.32
C TYR A 55 -13.62 10.62 2.05
N TYR A 56 -13.40 9.41 1.58
CA TYR A 56 -14.20 8.82 0.49
C TYR A 56 -14.68 7.45 0.96
N ASP A 57 -15.97 7.18 0.79
CA ASP A 57 -16.52 5.85 1.10
C ASP A 57 -15.82 4.78 0.28
N THR A 58 -15.40 5.13 -0.91
CA THR A 58 -14.76 4.24 -1.85
C THR A 58 -13.25 4.49 -1.87
N LYS A 59 -12.47 3.43 -1.64
CA LYS A 59 -11.02 3.50 -1.68
C LYS A 59 -10.56 2.94 -3.01
N ILE A 60 -10.05 3.81 -3.89
CA ILE A 60 -9.74 3.46 -5.27
C ILE A 60 -8.27 3.11 -5.44
N LEU A 61 -8.01 1.98 -6.10
CA LEU A 61 -6.69 1.62 -6.60
C LEU A 61 -6.83 1.46 -8.10
N GLU A 62 -6.02 2.20 -8.85
CA GLU A 62 -6.04 2.14 -10.30
C GLU A 62 -5.66 0.75 -10.80
N LYS A 63 -6.35 0.27 -11.83
CA LYS A 63 -6.15 -1.08 -12.34
C LYS A 63 -4.70 -1.38 -12.70
N PHE A 64 -4.03 -0.44 -13.37
CA PHE A 64 -2.65 -0.71 -13.80
C PHE A 64 -1.69 -0.85 -12.61
N LYS A 65 -1.94 -0.14 -11.53
CA LYS A 65 -1.16 -0.28 -10.29
C LYS A 65 -1.43 -1.62 -9.63
N HIS A 66 -2.69 -2.01 -9.57
CA HIS A 66 -3.07 -3.32 -9.05
C HIS A 66 -2.36 -4.43 -9.83
N ASP A 67 -2.44 -4.36 -11.17
CA ASP A 67 -1.85 -5.39 -12.01
C ASP A 67 -0.34 -5.47 -11.81
N LYS A 68 0.34 -4.33 -11.71
CA LYS A 68 1.79 -4.31 -11.48
C LYS A 68 2.17 -4.90 -10.13
N LEU A 69 1.39 -4.62 -9.10
CA LEU A 69 1.64 -5.19 -7.79
C LEU A 69 1.46 -6.71 -7.79
N ILE A 70 0.39 -7.19 -8.41
CA ILE A 70 0.12 -8.63 -8.50
C ILE A 70 1.17 -9.34 -9.36
N GLU A 71 1.65 -8.70 -10.41
CA GLU A 71 2.69 -9.26 -11.28
C GLU A 71 4.00 -9.55 -10.55
N THR A 72 4.26 -8.92 -9.42
CA THR A 72 5.47 -9.19 -8.66
C THR A 72 5.52 -10.61 -8.12
N GLY A 73 4.38 -11.28 -8.01
CA GLY A 73 4.28 -12.60 -7.37
C GLY A 73 4.43 -12.54 -5.87
N LYS A 74 4.51 -11.36 -5.30
CA LYS A 74 4.66 -11.14 -3.85
C LYS A 74 3.31 -10.81 -3.23
N VAL A 75 3.26 -10.78 -1.91
CA VAL A 75 2.08 -10.27 -1.21
C VAL A 75 1.92 -8.79 -1.60
N ALA A 76 0.77 -8.44 -2.13
CA ALA A 76 0.49 -7.09 -2.62
C ALA A 76 -0.49 -6.40 -1.68
N LEU A 77 -0.11 -5.24 -1.17
CA LEU A 77 -0.88 -4.51 -0.18
C LEU A 77 -1.14 -3.08 -0.66
N TYR A 78 -2.31 -2.58 -0.31
CA TYR A 78 -2.68 -1.19 -0.57
C TYR A 78 -3.08 -0.54 0.75
N LEU A 79 -2.34 0.48 1.15
CA LEU A 79 -2.57 1.20 2.39
C LEU A 79 -3.06 2.59 2.08
N VAL A 80 -4.24 2.95 2.61
CA VAL A 80 -4.85 4.26 2.41
C VAL A 80 -5.01 4.95 3.75
N ASN A 81 -4.61 6.20 3.82
CA ASN A 81 -4.90 7.07 4.95
C ASN A 81 -5.88 8.14 4.51
N ASP A 82 -6.92 8.35 5.29
CA ASP A 82 -7.84 9.48 5.10
C ASP A 82 -8.20 10.05 6.49
N PRO A 83 -9.03 11.12 6.55
CA PRO A 83 -9.36 11.74 7.84
C PRO A 83 -10.01 10.82 8.86
N LYS A 84 -10.56 9.67 8.43
CA LYS A 84 -11.19 8.73 9.35
C LYS A 84 -10.27 7.60 9.80
N GLY A 85 -9.09 7.46 9.19
CA GLY A 85 -8.14 6.45 9.65
C GLY A 85 -7.30 5.83 8.55
N ASN A 86 -6.71 4.70 8.88
CA ASN A 86 -5.86 3.92 7.97
C ASN A 86 -6.57 2.63 7.59
N TYR A 87 -6.47 2.26 6.31
CA TYR A 87 -7.09 1.06 5.78
C TYR A 87 -6.04 0.29 5.01
N MET A 88 -5.89 -1.01 5.30
CA MET A 88 -4.94 -1.86 4.57
C MET A 88 -5.72 -2.96 3.87
N PHE A 89 -5.49 -3.09 2.57
CA PHE A 89 -6.13 -4.10 1.74
C PHE A 89 -5.09 -5.08 1.24
N TRP A 90 -5.33 -6.36 1.45
CA TRP A 90 -4.51 -7.44 0.93
C TRP A 90 -5.04 -7.79 -0.44
N LEU A 91 -4.40 -7.27 -1.48
CA LEU A 91 -4.92 -7.36 -2.85
C LEU A 91 -5.01 -8.79 -3.35
N ASN A 92 -4.14 -9.66 -2.86
CA ASN A 92 -4.18 -11.08 -3.25
C ASN A 92 -5.48 -11.75 -2.79
N ASN A 93 -6.06 -11.29 -1.71
CA ASN A 93 -7.32 -11.82 -1.19
C ASN A 93 -8.54 -11.25 -1.90
N LEU A 94 -8.33 -10.24 -2.74
CA LEU A 94 -9.39 -9.65 -3.56
C LEU A 94 -9.43 -10.27 -4.95
N GLU A 95 -8.67 -11.34 -5.16
CA GLU A 95 -8.63 -12.05 -6.41
C GLU A 95 -10.02 -12.55 -6.76
N GLY A 96 -10.42 -12.37 -8.00
CA GLY A 96 -11.77 -12.71 -8.43
C GLY A 96 -12.74 -11.54 -8.40
N LEU A 97 -12.41 -10.46 -7.70
CA LEU A 97 -13.20 -9.24 -7.77
C LEU A 97 -12.85 -8.49 -9.04
N LYS A 98 -13.82 -7.81 -9.61
CA LYS A 98 -13.57 -6.98 -10.78
C LYS A 98 -12.69 -5.82 -10.36
N THR A 99 -11.58 -5.62 -11.07
CA THR A 99 -10.61 -4.59 -10.68
C THR A 99 -11.20 -3.19 -10.67
N LYS A 100 -12.14 -2.91 -11.58
CA LYS A 100 -12.82 -1.61 -11.58
C LYS A 100 -13.61 -1.35 -10.31
N ASN A 101 -13.84 -2.39 -9.50
CA ASN A 101 -14.59 -2.32 -8.25
C ASN A 101 -13.68 -2.54 -7.05
N ILE A 102 -12.38 -2.34 -7.18
CA ILE A 102 -11.51 -2.33 -6.01
C ILE A 102 -11.70 -0.98 -5.35
N TYR A 103 -12.88 -0.82 -4.87
CA TYR A 103 -13.31 0.30 -4.04
C TYR A 103 -13.65 -0.29 -2.71
N CYS A 104 -13.20 0.36 -1.67
CA CYS A 104 -13.49 -0.16 -0.34
C CYS A 104 -14.01 0.92 0.56
#